data_c5c43a88acff6394da0c21ab25074175
#
_entry.id   c5c43a88acff6394da0c21ab25074175
#
_cell.length_a   1.000
_cell.length_b   1.000
_cell.length_c   1.000
_cell.angle_alpha   90.00
_cell.angle_beta   90.00
_cell.angle_gamma   90.00
#
_symmetry.space_group_name_H-M   'P 1'
#
loop_
_entity.id
_entity.type
_entity.pdbx_description
1 polymer ?
#
loop_
_entity_poly.entity_id
_entity_poly.type
_entity_poly.pdbx_seq_one_letter_code
_entity_poly.pdbx_strand_id
1 'polypeptide(L)'
;MSADVLTERLFEALINGDRPGARRVIAEQRERGIDAEIIMPDLFWPTYELIDSLHRRDKITNLSYNLATRLLRVLVDQSAAELVATPAPRLNRRVFAACGPSEGLELGAQMAVDLLEANGFDVRFSGGGVPTDEVQALVQQDSPDVLLMFCSSPQDLPSIRQLIDTLHEVGACPNLQLVVGGGVFNRAEGLAEEIGA
;
A
#
# COMPACT_ATOMS: atom_id res chain seq x y z
N MET A 1 -25.95 6.69 -1.40
CA MET A 1 -25.36 6.65 -0.06
C MET A 1 -24.07 7.43 -0.17
N SER A 2 -23.76 8.33 0.78
CA SER A 2 -22.50 9.07 0.72
C SER A 2 -21.31 8.12 0.96
N ALA A 3 -20.11 8.47 0.48
CA ALA A 3 -18.89 7.70 0.67
C ALA A 3 -18.61 7.48 2.17
N ASP A 4 -18.80 8.52 2.98
CA ASP A 4 -18.58 8.46 4.43
C ASP A 4 -19.45 7.39 5.13
N VAL A 5 -20.74 7.31 4.79
CA VAL A 5 -21.65 6.30 5.35
C VAL A 5 -21.23 4.88 4.96
N LEU A 6 -20.68 4.72 3.76
CA LEU A 6 -20.21 3.42 3.28
C LEU A 6 -18.94 3.00 4.01
N THR A 7 -18.00 3.92 4.16
CA THR A 7 -16.77 3.74 4.94
C THR A 7 -17.09 3.38 6.39
N GLU A 8 -18.05 4.07 7.04
CA GLU A 8 -18.45 3.79 8.40
C GLU A 8 -19.08 2.39 8.55
N ARG A 9 -19.97 1.99 7.64
CA ARG A 9 -20.56 0.64 7.63
C ARG A 9 -19.51 -0.46 7.47
N LEU A 10 -18.53 -0.26 6.57
CA LEU A 10 -17.45 -1.22 6.40
C LEU A 10 -16.57 -1.25 7.66
N PHE A 11 -16.18 -0.09 8.17
CA PHE A 11 -15.40 0.04 9.40
C PHE A 11 -16.03 -0.72 10.56
N GLU A 12 -17.32 -0.51 10.84
CA GLU A 12 -18.04 -1.21 11.91
C GLU A 12 -18.00 -2.74 11.73
N ALA A 13 -18.23 -3.23 10.53
CA ALA A 13 -18.17 -4.66 10.25
C ALA A 13 -16.76 -5.21 10.49
N LEU A 14 -15.71 -4.46 10.07
CA LEU A 14 -14.32 -4.89 10.20
C LEU A 14 -13.85 -4.95 11.65
N ILE A 15 -14.10 -3.90 12.47
CA ILE A 15 -13.62 -3.85 13.86
C ILE A 15 -14.32 -4.88 14.77
N ASN A 16 -15.53 -5.30 14.39
CA ASN A 16 -16.30 -6.34 15.07
C ASN A 16 -16.03 -7.75 14.52
N GLY A 17 -15.22 -7.88 13.46
CA GLY A 17 -14.95 -9.15 12.80
C GLY A 17 -16.17 -9.76 12.09
N ASP A 18 -17.18 -8.93 11.74
CA ASP A 18 -18.39 -9.36 11.02
C ASP A 18 -18.08 -9.62 9.53
N ARG A 19 -17.57 -10.82 9.28
CA ARG A 19 -17.21 -11.27 7.92
C ARG A 19 -18.39 -11.24 6.92
N PRO A 20 -19.60 -11.74 7.29
CA PRO A 20 -20.76 -11.63 6.41
C PRO A 20 -21.19 -10.20 6.12
N GLY A 21 -21.19 -9.34 7.13
CA GLY A 21 -21.52 -7.91 7.01
C GLY A 21 -20.55 -7.17 6.08
N ALA A 22 -19.25 -7.36 6.29
CA ALA A 22 -18.24 -6.76 5.44
C ALA A 22 -18.37 -7.19 3.95
N ARG A 23 -18.56 -8.48 3.69
CA ARG A 23 -18.78 -8.99 2.33
C ARG A 23 -20.07 -8.44 1.70
N ARG A 24 -21.12 -8.26 2.48
CA ARG A 24 -22.38 -7.67 2.02
C ARG A 24 -22.20 -6.23 1.56
N VAL A 25 -21.43 -5.44 2.29
CA VAL A 25 -21.10 -4.06 1.89
C VAL A 25 -20.45 -4.04 0.50
N ILE A 26 -19.50 -4.92 0.24
CA ILE A 26 -18.82 -5.01 -1.06
C ILE A 26 -19.76 -5.51 -2.15
N ALA A 27 -20.55 -6.56 -1.88
CA ALA A 27 -21.52 -7.10 -2.83
C ALA A 27 -22.54 -6.03 -3.28
N GLU A 28 -23.06 -5.22 -2.35
CA GLU A 28 -23.95 -4.10 -2.66
C GLU A 28 -23.32 -3.07 -3.61
N GLN A 29 -21.99 -2.82 -3.51
CA GLN A 29 -21.31 -1.91 -4.44
C GLN A 29 -21.18 -2.52 -5.84
N ARG A 30 -20.86 -3.81 -5.91
CA ARG A 30 -20.75 -4.55 -7.17
C ARG A 30 -22.08 -4.63 -7.91
N GLU A 31 -23.19 -4.87 -7.20
CA GLU A 31 -24.55 -4.84 -7.76
C GLU A 31 -24.90 -3.47 -8.36
N ARG A 32 -24.25 -2.40 -7.92
CA ARG A 32 -24.37 -1.03 -8.47
C ARG A 32 -23.42 -0.77 -9.64
N GLY A 33 -22.63 -1.75 -10.04
CA GLY A 33 -21.66 -1.63 -11.13
C GLY A 33 -20.37 -0.91 -10.74
N ILE A 34 -20.06 -0.83 -9.43
CA ILE A 34 -18.80 -0.27 -8.94
C ILE A 34 -17.78 -1.41 -8.89
N ASP A 35 -16.73 -1.30 -9.69
CA ASP A 35 -15.69 -2.32 -9.83
C ASP A 35 -14.58 -2.20 -8.76
N ALA A 36 -13.63 -3.12 -8.79
CA ALA A 36 -12.55 -3.20 -7.84
C ALA A 36 -11.59 -1.99 -7.94
N GLU A 37 -11.43 -1.42 -9.14
CA GLU A 37 -10.56 -0.27 -9.38
C GLU A 37 -11.06 1.00 -8.66
N ILE A 38 -12.37 1.11 -8.47
CA ILE A 38 -13.00 2.19 -7.71
C ILE A 38 -13.11 1.82 -6.22
N ILE A 39 -13.48 0.57 -5.90
CA ILE A 39 -13.65 0.12 -4.51
C ILE A 39 -12.33 0.24 -3.73
N MET A 40 -11.20 -0.04 -4.35
CA MET A 40 -9.91 -0.05 -3.68
C MET A 40 -9.49 1.35 -3.17
N PRO A 41 -9.41 2.40 -4.00
CA PRO A 41 -9.06 3.74 -3.53
C PRO A 41 -10.19 4.46 -2.78
N ASP A 42 -11.46 4.24 -3.15
CA ASP A 42 -12.56 5.06 -2.66
C ASP A 42 -13.26 4.47 -1.42
N LEU A 43 -13.03 3.17 -1.12
CA LEU A 43 -13.64 2.52 0.04
C LEU A 43 -12.60 1.83 0.93
N PHE A 44 -11.75 0.94 0.38
CA PHE A 44 -10.81 0.19 1.21
C PHE A 44 -9.73 1.09 1.81
N TRP A 45 -9.15 1.98 1.00
CA TRP A 45 -8.12 2.88 1.47
C TRP A 45 -8.61 3.83 2.57
N PRO A 46 -9.72 4.59 2.42
CA PRO A 46 -10.22 5.44 3.49
C PRO A 46 -10.60 4.66 4.75
N THR A 47 -11.15 3.45 4.60
CA THR A 47 -11.47 2.58 5.74
C THR A 47 -10.21 2.13 6.47
N TYR A 48 -9.15 1.78 5.74
CA TYR A 48 -7.85 1.43 6.33
C TYR A 48 -7.22 2.61 7.07
N GLU A 49 -7.21 3.80 6.47
CA GLU A 49 -6.71 5.01 7.12
C GLU A 49 -7.46 5.34 8.41
N LEU A 50 -8.77 5.17 8.41
CA LEU A 50 -9.60 5.36 9.61
C LEU A 50 -9.20 4.37 10.72
N ILE A 51 -9.09 3.08 10.39
CA ILE A 51 -8.68 2.02 11.32
C ILE A 51 -7.29 2.34 11.91
N ASP A 52 -6.32 2.65 11.05
CA ASP A 52 -4.95 2.94 11.45
C ASP A 52 -4.86 4.22 12.30
N SER A 53 -5.58 5.28 11.92
CA SER A 53 -5.64 6.53 12.68
C SER A 53 -6.23 6.33 14.07
N LEU A 54 -7.32 5.55 14.20
CA LEU A 54 -7.95 5.27 15.49
C LEU A 54 -7.07 4.39 16.37
N HIS A 55 -6.36 3.42 15.78
CA HIS A 55 -5.42 2.58 16.52
C HIS A 55 -4.25 3.40 17.06
N ARG A 56 -3.62 4.25 16.25
CA ARG A 56 -2.52 5.14 16.70
C ARG A 56 -2.93 6.13 17.80
N ARG A 57 -4.22 6.45 17.89
CA ARG A 57 -4.78 7.33 18.92
C ARG A 57 -5.33 6.56 20.13
N ASP A 58 -5.06 5.27 20.23
CA ASP A 58 -5.56 4.38 21.28
C ASP A 58 -7.11 4.40 21.42
N LYS A 59 -7.82 4.58 20.29
CA LYS A 59 -9.30 4.61 20.27
C LYS A 59 -9.91 3.24 19.97
N ILE A 60 -9.15 2.31 19.42
CA ILE A 60 -9.53 0.91 19.25
C ILE A 60 -8.45 0.01 19.83
N THR A 61 -8.85 -1.18 20.26
CA THR A 61 -7.94 -2.16 20.87
C THR A 61 -7.08 -2.84 19.80
N ASN A 62 -5.94 -3.42 20.20
CA ASN A 62 -5.12 -4.29 19.31
C ASN A 62 -5.94 -5.44 18.75
N LEU A 63 -6.90 -5.99 19.52
CA LEU A 63 -7.78 -7.04 19.04
C LEU A 63 -8.65 -6.56 17.88
N SER A 64 -9.35 -5.41 18.07
CA SER A 64 -10.19 -4.82 17.02
C SER A 64 -9.37 -4.45 15.78
N TYR A 65 -8.18 -3.89 15.96
CA TYR A 65 -7.25 -3.58 14.88
C TYR A 65 -6.86 -4.83 14.09
N ASN A 66 -6.47 -5.90 14.77
CA ASN A 66 -6.10 -7.16 14.13
C ASN A 66 -7.28 -7.83 13.41
N LEU A 67 -8.48 -7.80 14.00
CA LEU A 67 -9.68 -8.31 13.34
C LEU A 67 -9.97 -7.54 12.05
N ALA A 68 -9.92 -6.20 12.14
CA ALA A 68 -10.21 -5.32 11.02
C ALA A 68 -9.20 -5.48 9.88
N THR A 69 -7.91 -5.38 10.16
CA THR A 69 -6.86 -5.45 9.14
C THR A 69 -6.77 -6.81 8.47
N ARG A 70 -6.97 -7.91 9.22
CA ARG A 70 -7.01 -9.27 8.65
C ARG A 70 -8.22 -9.49 7.76
N LEU A 71 -9.40 -8.98 8.16
CA LEU A 71 -10.61 -9.11 7.35
C LEU A 71 -10.54 -8.22 6.12
N LEU A 72 -10.02 -6.99 6.25
CA LEU A 72 -9.83 -6.09 5.13
C LEU A 72 -8.85 -6.67 4.11
N ARG A 73 -7.74 -7.30 4.54
CA ARG A 73 -6.82 -8.00 3.63
C ARG A 73 -7.53 -9.04 2.77
N VAL A 74 -8.41 -9.86 3.37
CA VAL A 74 -9.17 -10.85 2.60
C VAL A 74 -10.05 -10.20 1.52
N LEU A 75 -10.64 -9.03 1.81
CA LEU A 75 -11.46 -8.30 0.84
C LEU A 75 -10.60 -7.66 -0.26
N VAL A 76 -9.43 -7.14 0.09
CA VAL A 76 -8.45 -6.61 -0.86
C VAL A 76 -7.97 -7.72 -1.80
N ASP A 77 -7.53 -8.85 -1.27
CA ASP A 77 -7.05 -10.00 -2.08
C ASP A 77 -8.13 -10.50 -3.06
N GLN A 78 -9.40 -10.55 -2.60
CA GLN A 78 -10.53 -10.93 -3.47
C GLN A 78 -10.77 -9.90 -4.59
N SER A 79 -10.61 -8.62 -4.29
CA SER A 79 -10.78 -7.54 -5.27
C SER A 79 -9.59 -7.43 -6.22
N ALA A 80 -8.37 -7.67 -5.76
CA ALA A 80 -7.18 -7.71 -6.61
C ALA A 80 -7.29 -8.75 -7.72
N ALA A 81 -7.87 -9.93 -7.42
CA ALA A 81 -8.12 -10.96 -8.43
C ALA A 81 -9.01 -10.49 -9.58
N GLU A 82 -9.90 -9.54 -9.33
CA GLU A 82 -10.78 -8.96 -10.36
C GLU A 82 -10.07 -7.89 -11.20
N LEU A 83 -9.17 -7.12 -10.61
CA LEU A 83 -8.34 -6.15 -11.33
C LEU A 83 -7.51 -6.85 -12.43
N VAL A 84 -6.95 -8.01 -12.12
CA VAL A 84 -6.14 -8.79 -13.07
C VAL A 84 -6.97 -9.41 -14.20
N ALA A 85 -8.28 -9.57 -14.00
CA ALA A 85 -9.17 -10.16 -15.02
C ALA A 85 -9.34 -9.29 -16.28
N THR A 86 -9.10 -7.97 -16.17
CA THR A 86 -9.16 -7.03 -17.30
C THR A 86 -7.90 -6.17 -17.34
N PRO A 87 -6.74 -6.74 -17.70
CA PRO A 87 -5.48 -6.03 -17.62
C PRO A 87 -5.41 -4.87 -18.60
N ALA A 88 -4.91 -3.73 -18.14
CA ALA A 88 -4.57 -2.61 -19.00
C ALA A 88 -3.40 -2.97 -19.95
N PRO A 89 -3.23 -2.25 -21.06
CA PRO A 89 -2.05 -2.41 -21.93
C PRO A 89 -0.77 -2.25 -21.14
N ARG A 90 0.20 -3.15 -21.34
CA ARG A 90 1.49 -3.10 -20.65
C ARG A 90 2.25 -1.82 -20.98
N LEU A 91 2.67 -1.10 -19.95
CA LEU A 91 3.45 0.14 -20.08
C LEU A 91 4.95 -0.12 -20.31
N ASN A 92 5.42 -1.37 -20.17
CA ASN A 92 6.84 -1.76 -20.19
C ASN A 92 7.68 -0.95 -19.18
N ARG A 93 7.09 -0.59 -18.04
CA ARG A 93 7.74 0.10 -16.93
C ARG A 93 7.84 -0.87 -15.77
N ARG A 94 9.06 -1.15 -15.34
CA ARG A 94 9.35 -2.07 -14.22
C ARG A 94 9.44 -1.30 -12.93
N VAL A 95 8.62 -1.70 -11.96
CA VAL A 95 8.59 -1.12 -10.61
C VAL A 95 9.06 -2.18 -9.62
N PHE A 96 10.08 -1.86 -8.85
CA PHE A 96 10.36 -2.62 -7.64
C PHE A 96 9.80 -1.87 -6.44
N ALA A 97 8.87 -2.48 -5.74
CA ALA A 97 8.22 -1.92 -4.57
C ALA A 97 8.64 -2.66 -3.30
N ALA A 98 8.94 -1.91 -2.24
CA ALA A 98 9.30 -2.45 -0.93
C ALA A 98 8.71 -1.58 0.19
N CYS A 99 8.51 -2.16 1.37
CA CYS A 99 8.17 -1.42 2.57
C CYS A 99 9.41 -1.24 3.45
N GLY A 100 9.32 -0.31 4.41
CA GLY A 100 10.36 -0.15 5.42
C GLY A 100 10.65 -1.46 6.18
N PRO A 101 11.90 -1.65 6.68
CA PRO A 101 12.31 -2.92 7.27
C PRO A 101 11.55 -3.32 8.54
N SER A 102 10.91 -2.38 9.24
CA SER A 102 10.07 -2.68 10.41
C SER A 102 8.58 -2.83 10.09
N GLU A 103 8.18 -2.64 8.83
CA GLU A 103 6.78 -2.70 8.41
C GLU A 103 6.24 -4.14 8.50
N GLY A 104 5.29 -4.36 9.41
CA GLY A 104 4.64 -5.67 9.59
C GLY A 104 3.25 -5.76 8.94
N LEU A 105 2.67 -4.64 8.52
CA LEU A 105 1.35 -4.56 7.91
C LEU A 105 1.43 -3.79 6.59
N GLU A 106 1.57 -4.52 5.54
CA GLU A 106 1.83 -4.02 4.18
C GLU A 106 0.55 -3.73 3.39
N LEU A 107 -0.61 -3.70 4.06
CA LEU A 107 -1.91 -3.68 3.38
C LEU A 107 -2.10 -2.45 2.48
N GLY A 108 -1.63 -1.28 2.92
CA GLY A 108 -1.66 -0.07 2.12
C GLY A 108 -0.77 -0.14 0.89
N ALA A 109 0.45 -0.68 1.06
CA ALA A 109 1.38 -0.91 -0.04
C ALA A 109 0.83 -1.94 -1.03
N GLN A 110 0.23 -3.04 -0.53
CA GLN A 110 -0.40 -4.06 -1.37
C GLN A 110 -1.50 -3.47 -2.27
N MET A 111 -2.40 -2.65 -1.71
CA MET A 111 -3.44 -1.99 -2.50
C MET A 111 -2.85 -1.10 -3.62
N ALA A 112 -1.79 -0.36 -3.32
CA ALA A 112 -1.13 0.48 -4.32
C ALA A 112 -0.44 -0.35 -5.41
N VAL A 113 0.20 -1.44 -5.05
CA VAL A 113 0.84 -2.39 -6.00
C VAL A 113 -0.19 -3.04 -6.91
N ASP A 114 -1.30 -3.54 -6.35
CA ASP A 114 -2.37 -4.17 -7.12
C ASP A 114 -2.96 -3.18 -8.16
N LEU A 115 -3.12 -1.90 -7.79
CA LEU A 115 -3.57 -0.85 -8.72
C LEU A 115 -2.51 -0.53 -9.78
N LEU A 116 -1.22 -0.52 -9.45
CA LEU A 116 -0.16 -0.33 -10.43
C LEU A 116 -0.14 -1.47 -11.46
N GLU A 117 -0.23 -2.71 -11.02
CA GLU A 117 -0.31 -3.88 -11.91
C GLU A 117 -1.55 -3.81 -12.82
N ALA A 118 -2.71 -3.46 -12.26
CA ALA A 118 -3.96 -3.28 -13.03
C ALA A 118 -3.81 -2.20 -14.12
N ASN A 119 -2.98 -1.18 -13.87
CA ASN A 119 -2.69 -0.10 -14.80
C ASN A 119 -1.49 -0.38 -15.72
N GLY A 120 -1.03 -1.61 -15.80
CA GLY A 120 -0.08 -2.10 -16.82
C GLY A 120 1.39 -1.96 -16.47
N PHE A 121 1.74 -1.62 -15.23
CA PHE A 121 3.11 -1.68 -14.73
C PHE A 121 3.53 -3.14 -14.48
N ASP A 122 4.82 -3.43 -14.68
CA ASP A 122 5.43 -4.71 -14.27
C ASP A 122 6.00 -4.54 -12.86
N VAL A 123 5.26 -5.00 -11.86
CA VAL A 123 5.58 -4.74 -10.45
C VAL A 123 6.14 -5.99 -9.78
N ARG A 124 7.26 -5.80 -9.07
CA ARG A 124 7.78 -6.78 -8.11
C ARG A 124 7.66 -6.18 -6.72
N PHE A 125 6.95 -6.85 -5.84
CA PHE A 125 6.71 -6.38 -4.48
C PHE A 125 7.34 -7.34 -3.46
N SER A 126 8.27 -6.83 -2.66
CA SER A 126 8.94 -7.62 -1.61
C SER A 126 8.21 -7.58 -0.27
N GLY A 127 7.30 -6.62 -0.07
CA GLY A 127 6.73 -6.36 1.25
C GLY A 127 7.71 -5.67 2.20
N GLY A 128 7.50 -5.86 3.50
CA GLY A 128 8.35 -5.34 4.57
C GLY A 128 9.27 -6.42 5.16
N GLY A 129 10.05 -6.01 6.15
CA GLY A 129 10.99 -6.91 6.83
C GLY A 129 12.22 -7.28 6.00
N VAL A 130 12.41 -6.67 4.83
CA VAL A 130 13.59 -6.88 3.98
C VAL A 130 14.66 -5.84 4.34
N PRO A 131 15.90 -6.29 4.63
CA PRO A 131 17.01 -5.38 4.85
C PRO A 131 17.30 -4.49 3.64
N THR A 132 17.67 -3.24 3.86
CA THR A 132 17.88 -2.27 2.78
C THR A 132 19.07 -2.62 1.87
N ASP A 133 20.04 -3.35 2.35
CA ASP A 133 21.16 -3.88 1.54
C ASP A 133 20.71 -4.94 0.54
N GLU A 134 19.72 -5.77 0.88
CA GLU A 134 19.11 -6.72 -0.07
C GLU A 134 18.28 -5.98 -1.13
N VAL A 135 17.54 -4.94 -0.73
CA VAL A 135 16.83 -4.05 -1.67
C VAL A 135 17.82 -3.40 -2.64
N GLN A 136 18.92 -2.84 -2.13
CA GLN A 136 19.96 -2.24 -2.93
C GLN A 136 20.57 -3.25 -3.94
N ALA A 137 20.91 -4.44 -3.47
CA ALA A 137 21.49 -5.49 -4.32
C ALA A 137 20.56 -5.85 -5.48
N LEU A 138 19.26 -6.00 -5.20
CA LEU A 138 18.27 -6.30 -6.22
C LEU A 138 18.09 -5.14 -7.22
N VAL A 139 18.05 -3.90 -6.75
CA VAL A 139 17.96 -2.72 -7.62
C VAL A 139 19.17 -2.65 -8.57
N GLN A 140 20.37 -2.92 -8.08
CA GLN A 140 21.59 -2.93 -8.90
C GLN A 140 21.60 -4.09 -9.91
N GLN A 141 21.10 -5.25 -9.52
CA GLN A 141 21.04 -6.43 -10.39
C GLN A 141 20.01 -6.28 -11.50
N ASP A 142 18.80 -5.87 -11.15
CA ASP A 142 17.64 -5.89 -12.05
C ASP A 142 17.44 -4.57 -12.79
N SER A 143 18.01 -3.46 -12.29
CA SER A 143 17.88 -2.10 -12.84
C SER A 143 16.43 -1.75 -13.19
N PRO A 144 15.50 -1.70 -12.20
CA PRO A 144 14.12 -1.31 -12.45
C PRO A 144 14.05 0.15 -12.90
N ASP A 145 12.93 0.54 -13.54
CA ASP A 145 12.70 1.95 -13.90
C ASP A 145 12.30 2.79 -12.68
N VAL A 146 11.64 2.17 -11.71
CA VAL A 146 11.17 2.82 -10.48
C VAL A 146 11.49 1.95 -9.27
N LEU A 147 12.04 2.56 -8.23
CA LEU A 147 12.04 2.03 -6.86
C LEU A 147 10.98 2.78 -6.07
N LEU A 148 9.96 2.05 -5.60
CA LEU A 148 8.88 2.57 -4.78
C LEU A 148 9.03 2.08 -3.35
N MET A 149 9.33 3.00 -2.42
CA MET A 149 9.51 2.68 -1.00
C MET A 149 8.32 3.18 -0.17
N PHE A 150 7.64 2.26 0.50
CA PHE A 150 6.57 2.61 1.45
C PHE A 150 7.12 2.72 2.87
N CYS A 151 6.68 3.77 3.60
CA CYS A 151 7.06 4.00 4.98
C CYS A 151 5.85 4.43 5.82
N SER A 152 5.44 3.60 6.75
CA SER A 152 4.35 3.90 7.70
C SER A 152 4.91 4.25 9.09
N SER A 153 6.09 3.75 9.42
CA SER A 153 6.79 4.00 10.69
C SER A 153 7.94 4.99 10.52
N PRO A 154 8.01 6.07 11.33
CA PRO A 154 9.16 6.99 11.32
C PRO A 154 10.50 6.31 11.64
N GLN A 155 10.48 5.13 12.27
CA GLN A 155 11.69 4.38 12.63
C GLN A 155 12.45 3.89 11.40
N ASP A 156 11.76 3.72 10.25
CA ASP A 156 12.34 3.23 9.01
C ASP A 156 12.96 4.35 8.16
N LEU A 157 12.63 5.62 8.43
CA LEU A 157 13.15 6.75 7.65
C LEU A 157 14.68 6.79 7.54
N PRO A 158 15.47 6.59 8.63
CA PRO A 158 16.92 6.59 8.51
C PRO A 158 17.46 5.53 7.55
N SER A 159 16.89 4.32 7.59
CA SER A 159 17.27 3.22 6.71
C SER A 159 16.90 3.47 5.26
N ILE A 160 15.73 4.04 5.01
CA ILE A 160 15.27 4.41 3.65
C ILE A 160 16.15 5.53 3.10
N ARG A 161 16.44 6.57 3.89
CA ARG A 161 17.36 7.66 3.50
C ARG A 161 18.74 7.12 3.15
N GLN A 162 19.32 6.27 4.01
CA GLN A 162 20.61 5.67 3.75
C GLN A 162 20.63 4.85 2.45
N LEU A 163 19.56 4.11 2.14
CA LEU A 163 19.41 3.40 0.88
C LEU A 163 19.44 4.36 -0.31
N ILE A 164 18.67 5.46 -0.25
CA ILE A 164 18.60 6.49 -1.30
C ILE A 164 19.97 7.13 -1.51
N ASP A 165 20.64 7.57 -0.43
CA ASP A 165 21.98 8.17 -0.46
C ASP A 165 22.98 7.20 -1.13
N THR A 166 22.96 5.93 -0.74
CA THR A 166 23.85 4.90 -1.30
C THR A 166 23.59 4.64 -2.78
N LEU A 167 22.33 4.60 -3.21
CA LEU A 167 21.98 4.42 -4.62
C LEU A 167 22.46 5.61 -5.47
N HIS A 168 22.37 6.83 -4.96
CA HIS A 168 22.90 8.04 -5.61
C HIS A 168 24.41 8.04 -5.68
N GLU A 169 25.12 7.70 -4.58
CA GLU A 169 26.58 7.66 -4.53
C GLU A 169 27.19 6.61 -5.47
N VAL A 170 26.58 5.43 -5.50
CA VAL A 170 27.05 4.33 -6.38
C VAL A 170 26.79 4.64 -7.85
N GLY A 171 25.70 5.36 -8.17
CA GLY A 171 25.34 5.76 -9.52
C GLY A 171 25.12 4.60 -10.50
N ALA A 172 24.88 3.39 -9.98
CA ALA A 172 24.73 2.18 -10.80
C ALA A 172 23.47 2.18 -11.69
N CYS A 173 22.45 2.94 -11.30
CA CYS A 173 21.16 3.02 -11.98
C CYS A 173 20.80 4.49 -12.29
N PRO A 174 21.44 5.12 -13.29
CA PRO A 174 21.32 6.56 -13.53
C PRO A 174 19.92 7.01 -13.98
N ASN A 175 19.08 6.09 -14.43
CA ASN A 175 17.70 6.38 -14.86
C ASN A 175 16.66 5.90 -13.85
N LEU A 176 17.07 5.45 -12.67
CA LEU A 176 16.18 5.00 -11.61
C LEU A 176 15.37 6.19 -11.07
N GLN A 177 14.05 6.08 -11.15
CA GLN A 177 13.16 7.01 -10.46
C GLN A 177 12.91 6.50 -9.03
N LEU A 178 13.24 7.34 -8.05
CA LEU A 178 12.94 7.07 -6.66
C LEU A 178 11.57 7.66 -6.32
N VAL A 179 10.70 6.86 -5.74
CA VAL A 179 9.37 7.28 -5.30
C VAL A 179 9.17 6.79 -3.89
N VAL A 180 8.69 7.65 -3.02
CA VAL A 180 8.36 7.29 -1.63
C VAL A 180 6.89 7.51 -1.38
N GLY A 181 6.31 6.69 -0.51
CA GLY A 181 4.89 6.77 -0.16
C GLY A 181 4.63 6.25 1.25
N GLY A 182 3.37 6.26 1.63
CA GLY A 182 2.92 5.78 2.94
C GLY A 182 2.70 6.87 3.96
N GLY A 183 2.16 6.47 5.12
CA GLY A 183 1.60 7.40 6.09
C GLY A 183 2.60 8.39 6.70
N VAL A 184 3.90 8.10 6.68
CA VAL A 184 4.93 9.03 7.18
C VAL A 184 5.03 10.24 6.25
N PHE A 185 5.10 10.01 4.94
CA PHE A 185 5.20 11.08 3.94
C PHE A 185 3.91 11.88 3.82
N ASN A 186 2.75 11.24 3.95
CA ASN A 186 1.46 11.93 3.94
C ASN A 186 1.27 12.89 5.13
N ARG A 187 2.01 12.68 6.23
CA ARG A 187 1.93 13.52 7.44
C ARG A 187 2.99 14.60 7.54
N ALA A 188 4.02 14.55 6.71
CA ALA A 188 5.17 15.47 6.74
C ALA A 188 5.41 16.00 5.32
N GLU A 189 4.85 17.17 5.03
CA GLU A 189 5.04 17.86 3.76
C GLU A 189 6.53 18.19 3.54
N GLY A 190 7.04 17.96 2.32
CA GLY A 190 8.43 18.20 1.95
C GLY A 190 9.42 17.12 2.42
N LEU A 191 8.98 16.11 3.16
CA LEU A 191 9.88 15.07 3.65
C LEU A 191 10.43 14.19 2.53
N ALA A 192 9.67 13.96 1.47
CA ALA A 192 10.12 13.17 0.32
C ALA A 192 11.34 13.85 -0.35
N GLU A 193 11.25 15.13 -0.62
CA GLU A 193 12.33 15.93 -1.20
C GLU A 193 13.53 16.02 -0.25
N GLU A 194 13.29 16.12 1.06
CA GLU A 194 14.36 16.19 2.08
C GLU A 194 15.20 14.90 2.10
N ILE A 195 14.61 13.75 1.85
CA ILE A 195 15.34 12.48 1.80
C ILE A 195 15.87 12.13 0.40
N GLY A 196 15.62 12.98 -0.62
CA GLY A 196 16.17 12.84 -1.96
C GLY A 196 15.35 11.96 -2.91
N ALA A 197 14.03 11.85 -2.70
CA ALA A 197 13.10 11.09 -3.55
C ALA A 197 12.29 12.01 -4.46
#